data_e0736a175cc2b5d4b53e8e4a4359bb7c
#
_entry.id   e0736a175cc2b5d4b53e8e4a4359bb7c
#
_cell.length_a   1.000
_cell.length_b   1.000
_cell.length_c   1.000
_cell.angle_alpha   90.00
_cell.angle_beta   90.00
_cell.angle_gamma   90.00
#
_symmetry.space_group_name_H-M   'P 1'
#
loop_
_entity.id
_entity.type
_entity.pdbx_description
1 polymer ?
#
loop_
_entity_poly.entity_id
_entity_poly.type
_entity_poly.pdbx_seq_one_letter_code
_entity_poly.pdbx_strand_id
1 'polypeptide(L)'
;MNLHAIAATLFAFFTLLPYSVQAATSITHVAIYRGPAGCEECSEKVKTALLRVRPNAQIDFVGADESIDITRQSLARYDLYVQPGGGQDIPAALDSLGDARVQAIRDFVAQGGRYLGLCMGAYLADDSNFGLIPYGLDSEAGRPGFEVAGIADAAVQVVWDGKADSVFYQDGPYFPKRDATSPSSTIATYRNGDLAAARYTYENGVVVLSGPHPEADREWFEKANIPLSKMPRGELFGALVRSIEGRNGAKSP
;
A
#
# COMPACT_ATOMS: atom_id res chain seq x y z
N MET A 1 21.63 -72.29 24.33
CA MET A 1 20.44 -71.45 24.01
C MET A 1 20.93 -70.03 23.71
N ASN A 2 21.12 -69.74 22.43
CA ASN A 2 21.62 -68.44 21.98
C ASN A 2 20.42 -67.61 21.49
N LEU A 3 20.09 -66.52 22.20
CA LEU A 3 19.12 -65.49 21.75
C LEU A 3 19.85 -64.46 20.85
N HIS A 4 19.49 -64.45 19.58
CA HIS A 4 19.89 -63.38 18.67
C HIS A 4 18.90 -62.22 18.78
N ALA A 5 19.36 -61.05 19.25
CA ALA A 5 18.61 -59.84 19.24
C ALA A 5 18.71 -59.18 17.85
N ILE A 6 17.57 -59.03 17.17
CA ILE A 6 17.46 -58.31 15.89
C ILE A 6 17.23 -56.85 16.22
N ALA A 7 18.20 -56.00 15.92
CA ALA A 7 18.05 -54.53 15.99
C ALA A 7 17.37 -54.04 14.71
N ALA A 8 16.15 -53.53 14.84
CA ALA A 8 15.43 -52.85 13.76
C ALA A 8 15.85 -51.39 13.69
N THR A 9 16.57 -51.01 12.64
CA THR A 9 16.95 -49.62 12.36
C THR A 9 15.80 -48.93 11.63
N LEU A 10 15.11 -48.01 12.31
CA LEU A 10 14.11 -47.13 11.68
C LEU A 10 14.82 -46.04 10.87
N PHE A 11 14.71 -46.11 9.55
CA PHE A 11 15.06 -45.00 8.67
C PHE A 11 13.90 -44.01 8.62
N ALA A 12 14.06 -42.83 9.24
CA ALA A 12 13.13 -41.72 9.09
C ALA A 12 13.39 -41.05 7.72
N PHE A 13 12.46 -41.22 6.78
CA PHE A 13 12.44 -40.46 5.54
C PHE A 13 11.95 -39.04 5.82
N PHE A 14 12.87 -38.08 5.87
CA PHE A 14 12.52 -36.65 5.81
C PHE A 14 12.16 -36.31 4.37
N THR A 15 10.88 -36.21 4.06
CA THR A 15 10.41 -35.64 2.80
C THR A 15 10.59 -34.13 2.85
N LEU A 16 11.62 -33.65 2.16
CA LEU A 16 11.76 -32.21 1.85
C LEU A 16 10.63 -31.81 0.90
N LEU A 17 9.59 -31.18 1.44
CA LEU A 17 8.58 -30.52 0.60
C LEU A 17 9.28 -29.41 -0.17
N PRO A 18 9.11 -29.31 -1.50
CA PRO A 18 9.68 -28.22 -2.26
C PRO A 18 9.04 -26.92 -1.81
N TYR A 19 9.83 -26.01 -1.26
CA TYR A 19 9.41 -24.63 -1.07
C TYR A 19 9.18 -24.03 -2.45
N SER A 20 7.91 -23.90 -2.85
CA SER A 20 7.54 -23.17 -4.07
C SER A 20 7.84 -21.71 -3.82
N VAL A 21 8.98 -21.22 -4.32
CA VAL A 21 9.23 -19.79 -4.46
C VAL A 21 8.19 -19.28 -5.45
N GLN A 22 7.14 -18.69 -4.93
CA GLN A 22 6.12 -18.05 -5.76
C GLN A 22 6.77 -16.89 -6.51
N ALA A 23 6.92 -17.05 -7.82
CA ALA A 23 7.49 -16.00 -8.67
C ALA A 23 6.67 -14.72 -8.47
N ALA A 24 7.33 -13.60 -8.20
CA ALA A 24 6.70 -12.30 -8.07
C ALA A 24 5.90 -12.00 -9.35
N THR A 25 4.57 -12.05 -9.26
CA THR A 25 3.70 -11.78 -10.40
C THR A 25 3.64 -10.29 -10.67
N SER A 26 3.98 -9.90 -11.89
CA SER A 26 3.92 -8.51 -12.35
C SER A 26 2.46 -8.02 -12.32
N ILE A 27 2.26 -6.75 -11.95
CA ILE A 27 0.96 -6.09 -11.99
C ILE A 27 0.66 -5.76 -13.46
N THR A 28 -0.47 -6.26 -13.96
CA THR A 28 -0.92 -6.06 -15.35
C THR A 28 -2.34 -5.50 -15.45
N HIS A 29 -3.21 -5.79 -14.48
CA HIS A 29 -4.60 -5.31 -14.45
C HIS A 29 -4.86 -4.61 -13.12
N VAL A 30 -5.26 -3.34 -13.18
CA VAL A 30 -5.42 -2.48 -12.02
C VAL A 30 -6.80 -1.85 -11.98
N ALA A 31 -7.47 -1.97 -10.84
CA ALA A 31 -8.66 -1.22 -10.49
C ALA A 31 -8.26 0.00 -9.65
N ILE A 32 -8.52 1.20 -10.10
CA ILE A 32 -8.32 2.43 -9.31
C ILE A 32 -9.70 2.96 -8.92
N TYR A 33 -9.93 3.13 -7.62
CA TYR A 33 -11.15 3.76 -7.14
C TYR A 33 -11.29 5.19 -7.67
N ARG A 34 -12.50 5.53 -8.12
CA ARG A 34 -12.91 6.91 -8.43
C ARG A 34 -14.34 7.15 -7.94
N GLY A 35 -14.49 8.17 -7.11
CA GLY A 35 -15.75 8.51 -6.48
C GLY A 35 -15.57 9.36 -5.22
N PRO A 36 -16.63 9.56 -4.41
CA PRO A 36 -16.62 10.49 -3.26
C PRO A 36 -15.59 10.17 -2.17
N ALA A 37 -15.13 8.91 -2.05
CA ALA A 37 -14.04 8.51 -1.15
C ALA A 37 -12.64 8.74 -1.75
N GLY A 38 -12.52 9.60 -2.74
CA GLY A 38 -11.27 10.03 -3.36
C GLY A 38 -11.33 11.53 -3.65
N CYS A 39 -10.19 12.18 -3.90
CA CYS A 39 -10.21 13.55 -4.39
C CYS A 39 -10.46 13.60 -5.90
N GLU A 40 -10.86 14.76 -6.41
CA GLU A 40 -11.29 14.96 -7.80
C GLU A 40 -10.24 14.49 -8.83
N GLU A 41 -8.95 14.73 -8.56
CA GLU A 41 -7.85 14.41 -9.48
C GLU A 41 -7.01 13.19 -9.03
N CYS A 42 -7.20 12.70 -7.81
CA CYS A 42 -6.29 11.71 -7.22
C CYS A 42 -6.22 10.43 -8.03
N SER A 43 -7.34 9.97 -8.56
CA SER A 43 -7.40 8.73 -9.34
C SER A 43 -6.60 8.82 -10.64
N GLU A 44 -6.68 9.96 -11.33
CA GLU A 44 -5.94 10.24 -12.57
C GLU A 44 -4.44 10.42 -12.30
N LYS A 45 -4.05 11.04 -11.19
CA LYS A 45 -2.63 11.17 -10.80
C LYS A 45 -2.04 9.80 -10.48
N VAL A 46 -2.77 8.94 -9.77
CA VAL A 46 -2.39 7.54 -9.54
C VAL A 46 -2.24 6.78 -10.84
N LYS A 47 -3.20 6.89 -11.77
CA LYS A 47 -3.12 6.25 -13.10
C LYS A 47 -1.87 6.69 -13.85
N THR A 48 -1.60 7.99 -13.86
CA THR A 48 -0.41 8.56 -14.53
C THR A 48 0.89 8.05 -13.91
N ALA A 49 0.99 8.04 -12.57
CA ALA A 49 2.15 7.54 -11.85
C ALA A 49 2.36 6.03 -12.11
N LEU A 50 1.27 5.26 -12.15
CA LEU A 50 1.32 3.82 -12.37
C LEU A 50 1.77 3.49 -13.80
N LEU A 51 1.25 4.18 -14.81
CA LEU A 51 1.65 3.98 -16.22
C LEU A 51 3.11 4.37 -16.45
N ARG A 52 3.66 5.32 -15.69
CA ARG A 52 5.09 5.67 -15.74
C ARG A 52 5.98 4.51 -15.32
N VAL A 53 5.57 3.72 -14.32
CA VAL A 53 6.35 2.56 -13.80
C VAL A 53 5.89 1.21 -14.38
N ARG A 54 4.69 1.14 -14.93
CA ARG A 54 4.10 -0.04 -15.59
C ARG A 54 3.38 0.38 -16.88
N PRO A 55 4.12 0.71 -17.95
CA PRO A 55 3.54 1.29 -19.18
C PRO A 55 2.49 0.40 -19.88
N ASN A 56 2.55 -0.91 -19.65
CA ASN A 56 1.65 -1.89 -20.27
C ASN A 56 0.51 -2.33 -19.34
N ALA A 57 0.35 -1.71 -18.16
CA ALA A 57 -0.75 -2.03 -17.26
C ALA A 57 -2.09 -1.58 -17.88
N GLN A 58 -3.09 -2.46 -17.81
CA GLN A 58 -4.47 -2.13 -18.12
C GLN A 58 -5.11 -1.57 -16.84
N ILE A 59 -5.69 -0.38 -16.94
CA ILE A 59 -6.20 0.35 -15.79
C ILE A 59 -7.65 0.74 -16.04
N ASP A 60 -8.54 0.27 -15.17
CA ASP A 60 -9.94 0.68 -15.12
C ASP A 60 -10.18 1.53 -13.86
N PHE A 61 -11.04 2.55 -14.00
CA PHE A 61 -11.63 3.20 -12.84
C PHE A 61 -12.84 2.41 -12.36
N VAL A 62 -12.96 2.26 -11.05
CA VAL A 62 -14.03 1.51 -10.40
C VAL A 62 -14.68 2.33 -9.29
N GLY A 63 -15.99 2.22 -9.14
CA GLY A 63 -16.76 2.97 -8.12
C GLY A 63 -18.25 2.93 -8.39
N ALA A 64 -19.03 3.56 -7.52
CA ALA A 64 -20.48 3.57 -7.61
C ALA A 64 -21.01 4.22 -8.91
N ASP A 65 -20.32 5.29 -9.35
CA ASP A 65 -20.70 6.09 -10.51
C ASP A 65 -19.89 5.73 -11.76
N GLU A 66 -19.04 4.70 -11.67
CA GLU A 66 -18.25 4.20 -12.78
C GLU A 66 -18.97 3.09 -13.56
N SER A 67 -18.52 2.84 -14.79
CA SER A 67 -19.04 1.73 -15.59
C SER A 67 -18.80 0.35 -14.97
N ILE A 68 -17.84 0.28 -14.04
CA ILE A 68 -17.49 -0.92 -13.29
C ILE A 68 -17.63 -0.62 -11.80
N ASP A 69 -18.66 -1.21 -11.19
CA ASP A 69 -18.81 -1.14 -9.74
C ASP A 69 -17.87 -2.11 -9.00
N ILE A 70 -17.58 -1.81 -7.74
CA ILE A 70 -16.75 -2.62 -6.87
C ILE A 70 -17.57 -3.79 -6.33
N THR A 71 -17.38 -4.95 -6.91
CA THR A 71 -18.00 -6.21 -6.50
C THR A 71 -16.95 -7.32 -6.45
N ARG A 72 -17.24 -8.41 -5.75
CA ARG A 72 -16.37 -9.60 -5.77
C ARG A 72 -16.10 -10.08 -7.20
N GLN A 73 -17.12 -10.05 -8.07
CA GLN A 73 -17.00 -10.50 -9.46
C GLN A 73 -16.14 -9.56 -10.31
N SER A 74 -16.31 -8.24 -10.15
CA SER A 74 -15.50 -7.28 -10.90
C SER A 74 -14.05 -7.29 -10.46
N LEU A 75 -13.79 -7.33 -9.14
CA LEU A 75 -12.42 -7.32 -8.59
C LEU A 75 -11.62 -8.58 -8.92
N ALA A 76 -12.26 -9.73 -9.14
CA ALA A 76 -11.57 -10.98 -9.51
C ALA A 76 -10.76 -10.91 -10.81
N ARG A 77 -10.91 -9.85 -11.60
CA ARG A 77 -10.19 -9.63 -12.88
C ARG A 77 -8.91 -8.82 -12.72
N TYR A 78 -8.65 -8.30 -11.53
CA TYR A 78 -7.53 -7.39 -11.27
C TYR A 78 -6.45 -8.04 -10.41
N ASP A 79 -5.22 -7.56 -10.58
CA ASP A 79 -4.06 -7.92 -9.75
C ASP A 79 -3.91 -6.98 -8.56
N LEU A 80 -4.41 -5.74 -8.71
CA LEU A 80 -4.25 -4.64 -7.76
C LEU A 80 -5.52 -3.81 -7.71
N TYR A 81 -5.97 -3.50 -6.50
CA TYR A 81 -6.92 -2.43 -6.22
C TYR A 81 -6.17 -1.25 -5.57
N VAL A 82 -6.42 -0.04 -6.06
CA VAL A 82 -5.83 1.19 -5.51
C VAL A 82 -6.94 2.08 -4.95
N GLN A 83 -6.81 2.43 -3.67
CA GLN A 83 -7.59 3.47 -3.03
C GLN A 83 -6.73 4.74 -2.98
N PRO A 84 -7.02 5.77 -3.78
CA PRO A 84 -6.24 7.01 -3.82
C PRO A 84 -6.46 7.87 -2.58
N GLY A 85 -5.76 8.99 -2.52
CA GLY A 85 -6.03 10.05 -1.56
C GLY A 85 -7.43 10.64 -1.70
N GLY A 86 -7.89 11.35 -0.67
CA GLY A 86 -9.22 11.95 -0.62
C GLY A 86 -9.26 13.14 0.33
N GLY A 87 -10.47 13.53 0.74
CA GLY A 87 -10.67 14.52 1.78
C GLY A 87 -10.25 14.01 3.16
N GLN A 88 -10.60 14.74 4.21
CA GLN A 88 -10.23 14.40 5.59
C GLN A 88 -11.36 13.75 6.39
N ASP A 89 -12.55 13.68 5.81
CA ASP A 89 -13.71 13.05 6.43
C ASP A 89 -13.71 11.53 6.13
N ILE A 90 -12.96 10.78 6.92
CA ILE A 90 -12.84 9.32 6.78
C ILE A 90 -14.20 8.61 6.96
N PRO A 91 -15.04 8.97 7.95
CA PRO A 91 -16.38 8.41 8.07
C PRO A 91 -17.24 8.62 6.82
N ALA A 92 -17.28 9.85 6.27
CA ALA A 92 -18.04 10.12 5.06
C ALA A 92 -17.50 9.35 3.84
N ALA A 93 -16.18 9.18 3.72
CA ALA A 93 -15.58 8.38 2.69
C ALA A 93 -16.00 6.90 2.79
N LEU A 94 -15.97 6.34 4.00
CA LEU A 94 -16.41 4.97 4.27
C LEU A 94 -17.89 4.78 3.94
N ASP A 95 -18.75 5.71 4.38
CA ASP A 95 -20.20 5.69 4.11
C ASP A 95 -20.49 5.74 2.59
N SER A 96 -19.72 6.53 1.84
CA SER A 96 -19.89 6.65 0.39
C SER A 96 -19.52 5.36 -0.37
N LEU A 97 -18.60 4.57 0.16
CA LEU A 97 -18.27 3.24 -0.36
C LEU A 97 -19.39 2.24 -0.07
N GLY A 98 -19.90 2.25 1.16
CA GLY A 98 -20.89 1.32 1.65
C GLY A 98 -20.36 -0.09 1.90
N ASP A 99 -21.00 -0.81 2.82
CA ASP A 99 -20.56 -2.10 3.35
C ASP A 99 -20.27 -3.16 2.27
N ALA A 100 -21.09 -3.20 1.23
CA ALA A 100 -20.96 -4.22 0.18
C ALA A 100 -19.65 -4.07 -0.61
N ARG A 101 -19.23 -2.84 -0.93
CA ARG A 101 -17.96 -2.56 -1.63
C ARG A 101 -16.77 -2.77 -0.71
N VAL A 102 -16.87 -2.33 0.54
CA VAL A 102 -15.86 -2.58 1.57
C VAL A 102 -15.62 -4.08 1.73
N GLN A 103 -16.68 -4.88 1.85
CA GLN A 103 -16.56 -6.33 1.96
C GLN A 103 -15.96 -6.96 0.70
N ALA A 104 -16.31 -6.47 -0.49
CA ALA A 104 -15.74 -6.96 -1.75
C ALA A 104 -14.21 -6.69 -1.83
N ILE A 105 -13.76 -5.52 -1.36
CA ILE A 105 -12.32 -5.17 -1.29
C ILE A 105 -11.60 -6.09 -0.28
N ARG A 106 -12.17 -6.29 0.91
CA ARG A 106 -11.61 -7.22 1.92
C ARG A 106 -11.46 -8.63 1.37
N ASP A 107 -12.51 -9.16 0.74
CA ASP A 107 -12.52 -10.50 0.16
C ASP A 107 -11.49 -10.63 -0.97
N PHE A 108 -11.36 -9.61 -1.82
CA PHE A 108 -10.35 -9.57 -2.87
C PHE A 108 -8.94 -9.70 -2.30
N VAL A 109 -8.61 -8.89 -1.29
CA VAL A 109 -7.28 -8.97 -0.66
C VAL A 109 -7.09 -10.29 0.07
N ALA A 110 -8.08 -10.76 0.83
CA ALA A 110 -8.00 -12.04 1.55
C ALA A 110 -7.74 -13.24 0.63
N GLN A 111 -8.23 -13.19 -0.61
CA GLN A 111 -8.04 -14.23 -1.63
C GLN A 111 -6.70 -14.12 -2.40
N GLY A 112 -5.82 -13.22 -2.01
CA GLY A 112 -4.49 -13.06 -2.63
C GLY A 112 -4.37 -11.82 -3.53
N GLY A 113 -5.40 -10.99 -3.61
CA GLY A 113 -5.35 -9.69 -4.26
C GLY A 113 -4.42 -8.72 -3.53
N ARG A 114 -4.13 -7.60 -4.16
CA ARG A 114 -3.23 -6.57 -3.63
C ARG A 114 -3.95 -5.25 -3.45
N TYR A 115 -3.66 -4.58 -2.35
CA TYR A 115 -4.20 -3.27 -2.00
C TYR A 115 -3.08 -2.24 -1.95
N LEU A 116 -3.29 -1.08 -2.58
CA LEU A 116 -2.48 0.12 -2.42
C LEU A 116 -3.35 1.23 -1.87
N GLY A 117 -3.07 1.71 -0.67
CA GLY A 117 -3.73 2.86 -0.06
C GLY A 117 -2.80 4.06 0.04
N LEU A 118 -3.26 5.22 -0.43
CA LEU A 118 -2.52 6.47 -0.41
C LEU A 118 -3.28 7.50 0.43
N CYS A 119 -2.65 8.13 1.42
CA CYS A 119 -3.24 9.13 2.31
C CYS A 119 -4.58 8.64 2.90
N MET A 120 -5.74 9.17 2.49
CA MET A 120 -7.06 8.67 2.90
C MET A 120 -7.20 7.17 2.64
N GLY A 121 -6.71 6.67 1.51
CA GLY A 121 -6.74 5.24 1.23
C GLY A 121 -5.90 4.41 2.21
N ALA A 122 -4.90 4.99 2.85
CA ALA A 122 -4.19 4.35 3.94
C ALA A 122 -5.01 4.34 5.23
N TYR A 123 -5.67 5.45 5.59
CA TYR A 123 -6.59 5.50 6.72
C TYR A 123 -7.74 4.48 6.58
N LEU A 124 -8.32 4.37 5.37
CA LEU A 124 -9.39 3.40 5.12
C LEU A 124 -8.95 1.93 5.29
N ALA A 125 -7.65 1.65 5.27
CA ALA A 125 -7.15 0.28 5.49
C ALA A 125 -7.12 -0.15 6.96
N ASP A 126 -7.31 0.77 7.92
CA ASP A 126 -7.18 0.51 9.35
C ASP A 126 -8.25 -0.44 9.91
N ASP A 127 -8.11 -0.82 11.20
CA ASP A 127 -8.97 -1.82 11.85
C ASP A 127 -10.42 -1.35 12.02
N SER A 128 -10.64 -0.05 12.08
CA SER A 128 -11.97 0.57 12.27
C SER A 128 -12.75 0.70 10.96
N ASN A 129 -12.06 0.62 9.82
CA ASN A 129 -12.62 0.83 8.47
C ASN A 129 -12.62 -0.47 7.66
N PHE A 130 -11.64 -0.69 6.79
CA PHE A 130 -11.56 -1.93 6.00
C PHE A 130 -11.00 -3.10 6.80
N GLY A 131 -10.31 -2.86 7.91
CA GLY A 131 -9.69 -3.90 8.73
C GLY A 131 -8.63 -4.72 7.98
N LEU A 132 -7.89 -4.09 7.07
CA LEU A 132 -6.78 -4.71 6.34
C LEU A 132 -5.47 -4.71 7.14
N ILE A 133 -5.38 -3.85 8.16
CA ILE A 133 -4.31 -3.84 9.15
C ILE A 133 -4.93 -3.86 10.56
N PRO A 134 -4.25 -4.41 11.58
CA PRO A 134 -4.87 -4.73 12.87
C PRO A 134 -4.81 -3.59 13.89
N TYR A 135 -4.82 -2.34 13.48
CA TYR A 135 -4.82 -1.16 14.37
C TYR A 135 -5.28 0.09 13.65
N GLY A 136 -5.78 1.08 14.43
CA GLY A 136 -6.14 2.40 13.95
C GLY A 136 -4.92 3.24 13.55
N LEU A 137 -5.11 4.10 12.58
CA LEU A 137 -4.11 5.05 12.11
C LEU A 137 -4.44 6.46 12.60
N ASP A 138 -3.41 7.27 12.77
CA ASP A 138 -3.50 8.67 13.14
C ASP A 138 -2.56 9.51 12.26
N SER A 139 -2.84 10.82 12.20
CA SER A 139 -2.07 11.77 11.41
C SER A 139 -0.61 11.86 11.90
N GLU A 140 0.30 11.99 10.95
CA GLU A 140 1.69 12.37 11.26
C GLU A 140 1.81 13.85 11.58
N ALA A 141 0.86 14.71 11.14
CA ALA A 141 0.89 16.14 11.42
C ALA A 141 0.87 16.43 12.93
N GLY A 142 1.73 17.33 13.38
CA GLY A 142 1.84 17.71 14.78
C GLY A 142 2.57 16.71 15.69
N ARG A 143 3.05 15.58 15.17
CA ARG A 143 3.84 14.63 15.97
C ARG A 143 5.22 15.19 16.30
N PRO A 144 5.81 14.77 17.43
CA PRO A 144 7.14 15.24 17.85
C PRO A 144 8.21 15.00 16.78
N GLY A 145 8.91 16.07 16.40
CA GLY A 145 10.00 16.03 15.41
C GLY A 145 9.54 16.00 13.94
N PHE A 146 8.24 16.05 13.67
CA PHE A 146 7.72 16.22 12.32
C PHE A 146 7.64 17.71 11.96
N GLU A 147 7.93 18.06 10.70
CA GLU A 147 8.03 19.46 10.26
C GLU A 147 6.70 20.13 9.95
N VAL A 148 5.59 19.38 9.93
CA VAL A 148 4.25 19.90 9.63
C VAL A 148 3.36 19.78 10.85
N ALA A 149 2.75 20.88 11.26
CA ALA A 149 1.93 20.93 12.47
C ALA A 149 0.42 20.81 12.21
N GLY A 150 -0.01 20.80 10.95
CA GLY A 150 -1.43 20.78 10.58
C GLY A 150 -1.66 20.20 9.18
N ILE A 151 -2.84 20.45 8.64
CA ILE A 151 -3.38 19.82 7.43
C ILE A 151 -2.98 20.52 6.12
N ALA A 152 -2.12 21.55 6.18
CA ALA A 152 -1.70 22.28 4.99
C ALA A 152 -0.77 21.43 4.11
N ASP A 153 -0.87 21.62 2.80
CA ASP A 153 0.04 21.03 1.82
C ASP A 153 1.49 21.37 2.13
N ALA A 154 2.36 20.37 2.07
CA ALA A 154 3.78 20.54 2.34
C ALA A 154 4.63 19.58 1.50
N ALA A 155 5.92 19.88 1.38
CA ALA A 155 6.91 18.90 0.95
C ALA A 155 7.74 18.48 2.17
N VAL A 156 7.61 17.23 2.57
CA VAL A 156 8.26 16.69 3.77
C VAL A 156 9.48 15.84 3.42
N GLN A 157 10.44 15.79 4.34
CA GLN A 157 11.65 14.98 4.19
C GLN A 157 11.37 13.54 4.59
N VAL A 158 11.80 12.62 3.74
CA VAL A 158 11.66 11.17 3.94
C VAL A 158 12.98 10.43 3.65
N VAL A 159 13.12 9.25 4.22
CA VAL A 159 14.05 8.24 3.73
C VAL A 159 13.21 7.18 3.02
N TRP A 160 13.31 7.13 1.70
CA TRP A 160 12.49 6.29 0.83
C TRP A 160 13.36 5.26 0.10
N ASP A 161 13.05 3.97 0.28
CA ASP A 161 13.88 2.87 -0.23
C ASP A 161 15.38 3.06 0.09
N GLY A 162 15.65 3.51 1.35
CA GLY A 162 16.98 3.77 1.88
C GLY A 162 17.66 5.07 1.41
N LYS A 163 16.97 5.93 0.65
CA LYS A 163 17.51 7.19 0.14
C LYS A 163 16.75 8.40 0.66
N ALA A 164 17.51 9.44 1.05
CA ALA A 164 16.90 10.70 1.46
C ALA A 164 16.29 11.42 0.24
N ASP A 165 15.02 11.78 0.35
CA ASP A 165 14.28 12.53 -0.66
C ASP A 165 13.22 13.41 0.01
N SER A 166 12.40 14.09 -0.79
CA SER A 166 11.21 14.81 -0.33
C SER A 166 9.98 14.29 -1.08
N VAL A 167 8.79 14.47 -0.47
CA VAL A 167 7.53 13.99 -1.03
C VAL A 167 6.41 14.96 -0.66
N PHE A 168 5.39 15.06 -1.50
CA PHE A 168 4.18 15.82 -1.20
C PHE A 168 3.43 15.18 -0.04
N TYR A 169 2.94 16.00 0.89
CA TYR A 169 2.24 15.58 2.08
C TYR A 169 1.04 16.48 2.35
N GLN A 170 -0.09 15.88 2.68
CA GLN A 170 -1.28 16.54 3.20
C GLN A 170 -1.96 15.61 4.20
N ASP A 171 -1.74 15.85 5.49
CA ASP A 171 -2.41 15.15 6.60
C ASP A 171 -2.43 13.61 6.49
N GLY A 172 -1.41 13.02 5.90
CA GLY A 172 -1.29 11.57 5.77
C GLY A 172 -0.91 10.89 7.08
N PRO A 173 -1.24 9.61 7.24
CA PRO A 173 -0.94 8.87 8.46
C PRO A 173 0.54 8.49 8.60
N TYR A 174 0.92 8.16 9.85
CA TYR A 174 2.08 7.34 10.13
C TYR A 174 1.67 5.90 10.44
N PHE A 175 2.59 4.97 10.29
CA PHE A 175 2.35 3.56 10.59
C PHE A 175 3.11 3.16 11.85
N PRO A 176 2.42 2.74 12.93
CA PRO A 176 3.06 2.35 14.18
C PRO A 176 4.02 1.17 13.99
N LYS A 177 5.19 1.24 14.60
CA LYS A 177 6.09 0.10 14.78
C LYS A 177 5.62 -0.68 16.00
N ARG A 178 4.93 -1.79 15.77
CA ARG A 178 4.45 -2.66 16.83
C ARG A 178 5.00 -4.07 16.61
N ASP A 179 5.18 -4.84 17.66
CA ASP A 179 5.79 -6.17 17.71
C ASP A 179 5.30 -7.16 16.61
N ALA A 180 4.50 -8.15 16.96
CA ALA A 180 3.98 -9.15 16.02
C ALA A 180 2.99 -8.59 14.98
N THR A 181 2.46 -7.37 15.20
CA THR A 181 1.55 -6.66 14.27
C THR A 181 2.27 -5.64 13.40
N SER A 182 3.59 -5.55 13.51
CA SER A 182 4.42 -4.65 12.71
C SER A 182 4.30 -4.93 11.22
N PRO A 183 4.54 -3.93 10.36
CA PRO A 183 4.55 -4.17 8.92
C PRO A 183 5.59 -5.23 8.55
N SER A 184 5.27 -6.02 7.53
CA SER A 184 6.19 -7.05 7.02
C SER A 184 7.46 -6.45 6.41
N SER A 185 7.40 -5.19 5.94
CA SER A 185 8.56 -4.39 5.57
C SER A 185 8.29 -2.89 5.60
N THR A 186 9.31 -2.12 5.97
CA THR A 186 9.35 -0.66 5.86
C THR A 186 9.76 -0.28 4.44
N ILE A 187 9.01 0.65 3.83
CA ILE A 187 9.34 1.22 2.52
C ILE A 187 9.94 2.62 2.70
N ALA A 188 9.33 3.42 3.58
CA ALA A 188 9.79 4.77 3.85
C ALA A 188 9.61 5.14 5.33
N THR A 189 10.43 6.09 5.78
CA THR A 189 10.28 6.75 7.09
C THR A 189 10.24 8.26 6.90
N TYR A 190 9.47 8.95 7.75
CA TYR A 190 9.58 10.38 7.93
C TYR A 190 10.90 10.73 8.64
N ARG A 191 11.24 12.02 8.65
CA ARG A 191 12.49 12.49 9.25
C ARG A 191 12.61 12.19 10.75
N ASN A 192 11.49 12.20 11.48
CA ASN A 192 11.43 11.86 12.91
C ASN A 192 11.58 10.35 13.19
N GLY A 193 11.60 9.51 12.13
CA GLY A 193 11.76 8.07 12.22
C GLY A 193 10.44 7.28 12.23
N ASP A 194 9.29 7.94 12.24
CA ASP A 194 7.99 7.28 12.07
C ASP A 194 7.85 6.72 10.66
N LEU A 195 7.08 5.64 10.49
CA LEU A 195 6.93 5.01 9.17
C LEU A 195 6.02 5.85 8.28
N ALA A 196 6.51 6.22 7.09
CA ALA A 196 5.81 6.98 6.07
C ALA A 196 5.15 6.08 5.01
N ALA A 197 5.75 4.91 4.73
CA ALA A 197 5.17 3.90 3.87
C ALA A 197 5.61 2.50 4.32
N ALA A 198 4.67 1.55 4.24
CA ALA A 198 4.88 0.21 4.77
C ALA A 198 4.10 -0.85 4.00
N ARG A 199 4.57 -2.10 4.06
CA ARG A 199 3.92 -3.28 3.49
C ARG A 199 3.45 -4.19 4.61
N TYR A 200 2.24 -4.70 4.46
CA TYR A 200 1.60 -5.67 5.34
C TYR A 200 1.14 -6.90 4.54
N THR A 201 0.78 -7.95 5.26
CA THR A 201 0.03 -9.08 4.74
C THR A 201 -1.35 -9.09 5.37
N TYR A 202 -2.37 -9.39 4.58
CA TYR A 202 -3.72 -9.63 5.05
C TYR A 202 -4.21 -10.94 4.46
N GLU A 203 -4.38 -11.96 5.30
CA GLU A 203 -4.65 -13.33 4.86
C GLU A 203 -3.65 -13.77 3.78
N ASN A 204 -4.12 -14.06 2.55
CA ASN A 204 -3.26 -14.45 1.43
C ASN A 204 -2.76 -13.27 0.58
N GLY A 205 -3.22 -12.05 0.88
CA GLY A 205 -2.97 -10.86 0.09
C GLY A 205 -1.89 -9.93 0.64
N VAL A 206 -1.66 -8.88 -0.11
CA VAL A 206 -0.65 -7.84 0.18
C VAL A 206 -1.32 -6.49 0.30
N VAL A 207 -0.95 -5.75 1.34
CA VAL A 207 -1.40 -4.38 1.58
C VAL A 207 -0.17 -3.48 1.63
N VAL A 208 -0.14 -2.46 0.78
CA VAL A 208 0.90 -1.42 0.79
C VAL A 208 0.25 -0.08 1.04
N LEU A 209 0.76 0.64 2.01
CA LEU A 209 0.20 1.90 2.46
C LEU A 209 1.26 3.00 2.40
N SER A 210 0.83 4.20 2.01
CA SER A 210 1.64 5.42 2.03
C SER A 210 0.85 6.55 2.71
N GLY A 211 1.44 7.19 3.71
CA GLY A 211 0.90 8.42 4.28
C GLY A 211 1.04 9.59 3.32
N PRO A 212 2.24 9.91 2.81
CA PRO A 212 2.44 10.96 1.82
C PRO A 212 2.04 10.50 0.40
N HIS A 213 2.09 11.46 -0.55
CA HIS A 213 1.65 11.34 -1.93
C HIS A 213 2.82 11.20 -2.92
N PRO A 214 3.38 10.00 -3.14
CA PRO A 214 4.46 9.81 -4.12
C PRO A 214 3.98 9.91 -5.58
N GLU A 215 2.66 9.92 -5.81
CA GLU A 215 2.02 10.15 -7.10
C GLU A 215 1.89 11.62 -7.46
N ALA A 216 2.09 12.53 -6.51
CA ALA A 216 1.98 13.97 -6.72
C ALA A 216 2.94 14.45 -7.81
N ASP A 217 2.40 15.21 -8.76
CA ASP A 217 3.15 15.75 -9.88
C ASP A 217 3.46 17.25 -9.71
N ARG A 218 4.06 17.85 -10.74
CA ARG A 218 4.39 19.27 -10.78
C ARG A 218 3.18 20.16 -10.47
N GLU A 219 2.01 19.81 -11.00
CA GLU A 219 0.80 20.62 -10.87
C GLU A 219 0.36 20.75 -9.40
N TRP A 220 0.45 19.67 -8.61
CA TRP A 220 0.14 19.72 -7.19
C TRP A 220 1.09 20.64 -6.43
N PHE A 221 2.39 20.56 -6.72
CA PHE A 221 3.37 21.46 -6.09
C PHE A 221 3.13 22.93 -6.46
N GLU A 222 2.78 23.22 -7.71
CA GLU A 222 2.46 24.57 -8.16
C GLU A 222 1.17 25.11 -7.53
N LYS A 223 0.10 24.31 -7.50
CA LYS A 223 -1.18 24.68 -6.84
C LYS A 223 -1.00 24.95 -5.34
N ALA A 224 -0.16 24.18 -4.67
CA ALA A 224 0.16 24.33 -3.25
C ALA A 224 1.19 25.46 -2.98
N ASN A 225 1.69 26.15 -4.00
CA ASN A 225 2.77 27.13 -3.90
C ASN A 225 4.05 26.54 -3.26
N ILE A 226 4.32 25.25 -3.45
CA ILE A 226 5.53 24.59 -2.98
C ILE A 226 6.60 24.68 -4.07
N PRO A 227 7.82 25.16 -3.76
CA PRO A 227 8.88 25.26 -4.76
C PRO A 227 9.17 23.92 -5.44
N LEU A 228 9.27 23.92 -6.77
CA LEU A 228 9.54 22.70 -7.55
C LEU A 228 10.89 22.05 -7.23
N SER A 229 11.81 22.79 -6.63
CA SER A 229 13.05 22.23 -6.08
C SER A 229 12.84 21.25 -4.91
N LYS A 230 11.61 21.19 -4.37
CA LYS A 230 11.17 20.26 -3.33
C LYS A 230 10.50 19.01 -3.90
N MET A 231 10.30 18.92 -5.21
CA MET A 231 9.79 17.69 -5.82
C MET A 231 10.75 16.52 -5.58
N PRO A 232 10.22 15.28 -5.53
CA PRO A 232 11.05 14.07 -5.45
C PRO A 232 12.09 14.05 -6.57
N ARG A 233 13.31 13.62 -6.23
CA ARG A 233 14.37 13.36 -7.21
C ARG A 233 14.38 11.93 -7.70
N GLY A 234 13.81 11.02 -6.91
CA GLY A 234 13.70 9.59 -7.21
C GLY A 234 12.30 9.17 -7.65
N GLU A 235 12.20 7.94 -8.13
CA GLU A 235 10.91 7.31 -8.49
C GLU A 235 10.30 6.65 -7.25
N LEU A 236 9.64 7.46 -6.41
CA LEU A 236 9.09 7.02 -5.13
C LEU A 236 7.91 6.06 -5.30
N PHE A 237 7.00 6.36 -6.25
CA PHE A 237 5.84 5.53 -6.52
C PHE A 237 6.23 4.13 -7.00
N GLY A 238 7.29 4.02 -7.77
CA GLY A 238 7.84 2.74 -8.21
C GLY A 238 8.32 1.83 -7.07
N ALA A 239 8.77 2.40 -5.95
CA ALA A 239 9.13 1.61 -4.77
C ALA A 239 7.90 0.95 -4.13
N LEU A 240 6.73 1.65 -4.08
CA LEU A 240 5.46 1.05 -3.64
C LEU A 240 5.08 -0.12 -4.55
N VAL A 241 5.12 0.08 -5.87
CA VAL A 241 4.77 -0.95 -6.86
C VAL A 241 5.71 -2.17 -6.74
N ARG A 242 7.02 -1.97 -6.60
CA ARG A 242 7.96 -3.08 -6.36
C ARG A 242 7.64 -3.84 -5.07
N SER A 243 7.29 -3.13 -4.01
CA SER A 243 6.92 -3.75 -2.73
C SER A 243 5.64 -4.58 -2.84
N ILE A 244 4.64 -4.09 -3.59
CA ILE A 244 3.40 -4.84 -3.89
C ILE A 244 3.72 -6.13 -4.66
N GLU A 245 4.65 -6.10 -5.60
CA GLU A 245 5.06 -7.28 -6.39
C GLU A 245 5.96 -8.26 -5.62
N GLY A 246 6.34 -7.94 -4.38
CA GLY A 246 7.28 -8.76 -3.61
C GLY A 246 8.73 -8.65 -4.09
N ARG A 247 9.05 -7.67 -4.91
CA ARG A 247 10.41 -7.37 -5.38
C ARG A 247 11.05 -6.41 -4.39
N ASN A 248 11.55 -6.91 -3.27
CA ASN A 248 12.44 -6.12 -2.42
C ASN A 248 13.64 -5.72 -3.27
N GLY A 249 14.01 -4.43 -3.21
CA GLY A 249 15.14 -3.91 -3.97
C GLY A 249 16.32 -4.85 -3.83
N ALA A 250 16.75 -5.42 -4.94
CA ALA A 250 17.97 -6.19 -4.97
C ALA A 250 19.07 -5.25 -4.42
N LYS A 251 19.65 -5.59 -3.28
CA LYS A 251 20.94 -5.02 -2.92
C LYS A 251 21.84 -5.32 -4.10
N SER A 252 22.12 -4.32 -4.93
CA SER A 252 23.21 -4.42 -5.89
C SER A 252 24.47 -4.75 -5.11
N PRO A 253 25.25 -5.71 -5.58
CA PRO A 253 26.50 -6.13 -4.94
C PRO A 253 27.51 -4.99 -4.84
#